data_40e46aec22d46c14700aea5d582fd7ce
#
_entry.id   40e46aec22d46c14700aea5d582fd7ce
#
_cell.length_a   1.000
_cell.length_b   1.000
_cell.length_c   1.000
_cell.angle_alpha   90.00
_cell.angle_beta   90.00
_cell.angle_gamma   90.00
#
_symmetry.space_group_name_H-M   'P 1'
#
loop_
_entity.id
_entity.type
_entity.pdbx_description
1 polymer ?
#
loop_
_entity_poly.entity_id
_entity_poly.type
_entity_poly.pdbx_seq_one_letter_code
_entity_poly.pdbx_strand_id
1 'polypeptide(L)' 'MKQKLITEIRSILDFMEEFDTLVSKARKKGDEEWEDNLHAALSCAESCLRDYIGLLLGDKQEQDDKLTF' A
#
# COMPACT_ATOMS: atom_id res chain seq x y z
N MET A 1 18.77 -4.41 0.20
CA MET A 1 17.67 -4.24 -0.70
C MET A 1 16.37 -4.80 -0.21
N LYS A 2 16.34 -6.08 0.03
CA LYS A 2 15.11 -6.67 0.52
C LYS A 2 14.65 -6.06 1.83
N GLN A 3 15.61 -5.69 2.65
CA GLN A 3 15.30 -5.10 3.93
C GLN A 3 14.51 -3.81 3.76
N LYS A 4 14.93 -3.00 2.83
CA LYS A 4 14.25 -1.75 2.58
C LYS A 4 12.84 -2.00 2.06
N LEU A 5 12.72 -2.98 1.20
CA LEU A 5 11.43 -3.33 0.64
C LEU A 5 10.48 -3.80 1.73
N ILE A 6 10.99 -4.61 2.64
CA ILE A 6 10.19 -5.12 3.73
C ILE A 6 9.73 -3.97 4.62
N THR A 7 10.62 -3.01 4.86
CA THR A 7 10.28 -1.85 5.67
C THR A 7 9.16 -1.04 5.02
N GLU A 8 9.25 -0.87 3.71
CA GLU A 8 8.22 -0.12 3.00
C GLU A 8 6.88 -0.84 3.06
N ILE A 9 6.91 -2.15 2.87
CA ILE A 9 5.70 -2.93 2.92
C ILE A 9 5.06 -2.82 4.31
N ARG A 10 5.88 -2.85 5.34
CA ARG A 10 5.39 -2.70 6.69
C ARG A 10 4.72 -1.37 6.92
N SER A 11 5.33 -0.31 6.41
CA SER A 11 4.75 1.02 6.55
C SER A 11 3.39 1.09 5.90
N ILE A 12 3.27 0.49 4.73
CA ILE A 12 2.00 0.48 4.03
C ILE A 12 0.95 -0.31 4.80
N LEU A 13 1.34 -1.45 5.34
CA LEU A 13 0.41 -2.25 6.12
C LEU A 13 -0.05 -1.52 7.37
N ASP A 14 0.87 -0.80 8.01
CA ASP A 14 0.52 -0.01 9.19
C ASP A 14 -0.50 1.05 8.83
N PHE A 15 -0.31 1.72 7.71
CA PHE A 15 -1.24 2.73 7.26
C PHE A 15 -2.61 2.11 7.03
N MET A 16 -2.64 0.96 6.36
CA MET A 16 -3.90 0.31 6.07
C MET A 16 -4.62 -0.10 7.35
N GLU A 17 -3.85 -0.49 8.35
CA GLU A 17 -4.41 -0.89 9.61
C GLU A 17 -5.07 0.27 10.33
N GLU A 18 -4.50 1.45 10.21
CA GLU A 18 -5.03 2.64 10.86
C GLU A 18 -6.03 3.39 10.01
N PHE A 19 -6.25 2.92 8.81
CA PHE A 19 -7.07 3.64 7.86
C PHE A 19 -8.46 3.93 8.41
N ASP A 20 -9.10 2.92 8.99
CA ASP A 20 -10.45 3.10 9.53
C ASP A 20 -10.49 4.16 10.62
N THR A 21 -9.48 4.15 11.47
CA THR A 21 -9.41 5.13 12.55
C THR A 21 -9.25 6.53 11.98
N LEU A 22 -8.42 6.67 10.96
CA LEU A 22 -8.21 7.97 10.35
C LEU A 22 -9.45 8.47 9.65
N VAL A 23 -10.15 7.60 8.95
CA VAL A 23 -11.38 7.98 8.28
C VAL A 23 -12.43 8.40 9.31
N SER A 24 -12.50 7.68 10.41
CA SER A 24 -13.44 8.04 11.47
C SER A 24 -13.14 9.43 12.02
N LYS A 25 -11.88 9.74 12.19
CA LYS A 25 -11.49 11.05 12.67
C LYS A 25 -11.87 12.13 11.68
N ALA A 26 -11.64 11.88 10.41
CA ALA A 26 -11.99 12.86 9.38
C ALA A 26 -13.48 13.12 9.35
N ARG A 27 -14.27 12.06 9.49
CA ARG A 27 -15.71 12.19 9.49
C ARG A 27 -16.21 12.97 10.70
N LYS A 28 -15.61 12.72 11.84
CA LYS A 28 -16.00 13.43 13.05
C LYS A 28 -15.76 14.91 12.92
N LYS A 29 -14.71 15.27 12.23
CA LYS A 29 -14.38 16.67 12.01
C LYS A 29 -15.16 17.26 10.86
N GLY A 30 -15.83 16.44 10.08
CA GLY A 30 -16.53 16.92 8.91
C GLY A 30 -15.59 17.34 7.81
N ASP A 31 -14.39 16.80 7.81
CA ASP A 31 -13.37 17.16 6.84
C ASP A 31 -13.43 16.21 5.66
N GLU A 32 -14.28 16.55 4.71
CA GLU A 32 -14.47 15.68 3.55
C GLU A 32 -13.23 15.61 2.68
N GLU A 33 -12.51 16.69 2.63
CA GLU A 33 -11.30 16.71 1.82
C GLU A 33 -10.27 15.73 2.37
N TRP A 34 -10.14 15.72 3.69
CA TRP A 34 -9.23 14.79 4.33
C TRP A 34 -9.67 13.35 4.09
N GLU A 35 -10.97 13.12 4.19
CA GLU A 35 -11.51 11.78 3.97
C GLU A 35 -11.22 11.33 2.53
N ASP A 36 -11.45 12.21 1.57
CA ASP A 36 -11.17 11.88 0.17
C ASP A 36 -9.69 11.59 -0.03
N ASN A 37 -8.85 12.39 0.60
CA ASN A 37 -7.41 12.18 0.50
C ASN A 37 -6.99 10.86 1.10
N LEU A 38 -7.64 10.45 2.18
CA LEU A 38 -7.34 9.16 2.78
C LEU A 38 -7.69 8.01 1.85
N HIS A 39 -8.83 8.11 1.18
CA HIS A 39 -9.22 7.07 0.24
C HIS A 39 -8.26 7.02 -0.94
N ALA A 40 -7.85 8.17 -1.43
CA ALA A 40 -6.89 8.20 -2.51
C ALA A 40 -5.56 7.61 -2.08
N ALA A 41 -5.15 7.93 -0.85
CA ALA A 41 -3.90 7.40 -0.34
C ALA A 41 -3.97 5.89 -0.17
N LEU A 42 -5.13 5.38 0.25
CA LEU A 42 -5.28 3.95 0.40
C LEU A 42 -5.16 3.26 -0.95
N SER A 43 -5.76 3.84 -1.97
CA SER A 43 -5.67 3.27 -3.31
C SER A 43 -4.22 3.21 -3.77
N CYS A 44 -3.48 4.29 -3.53
CA CYS A 44 -2.07 4.32 -3.87
C CYS A 44 -1.28 3.31 -3.06
N ALA A 45 -1.63 3.20 -1.78
CA ALA A 45 -0.92 2.27 -0.91
C ALA A 45 -1.13 0.83 -1.38
N GLU A 46 -2.34 0.50 -1.79
CA GLU A 46 -2.61 -0.84 -2.28
C GLU A 46 -1.83 -1.14 -3.54
N SER A 47 -1.76 -0.18 -4.43
CA SER A 47 -0.99 -0.33 -5.65
C SER A 47 0.49 -0.52 -5.35
N CYS A 48 1.01 0.32 -4.47
CA CYS A 48 2.41 0.22 -4.10
C CYS A 48 2.70 -1.11 -3.42
N LEU A 49 1.78 -1.54 -2.56
CA LEU A 49 1.98 -2.80 -1.86
C LEU A 49 2.06 -3.96 -2.84
N ARG A 50 1.20 -3.94 -3.83
CA ARG A 50 1.21 -4.97 -4.85
C ARG A 50 2.52 -4.96 -5.61
N ASP A 51 2.98 -3.76 -5.97
CA ASP A 51 4.24 -3.63 -6.69
C ASP A 51 5.41 -4.12 -5.85
N TYR A 52 5.42 -3.74 -4.57
CA TYR A 52 6.50 -4.11 -3.69
C TYR A 52 6.55 -5.61 -3.45
N ILE A 53 5.39 -6.23 -3.31
CA ILE A 53 5.34 -7.66 -3.14
C ILE A 53 5.84 -8.34 -4.40
N GLY A 54 5.46 -7.81 -5.55
CA GLY A 54 5.96 -8.32 -6.81
C GLY A 54 7.47 -8.24 -6.90
N LEU A 55 8.03 -7.13 -6.43
CA LEU A 55 9.47 -6.97 -6.44
C LEU A 55 10.14 -7.92 -5.46
N LEU A 56 9.52 -8.15 -4.32
CA LEU A 56 10.09 -9.04 -3.34
C LEU A 56 10.15 -10.46 -3.86
N LEU A 57 9.14 -10.87 -4.59
CA LEU A 57 9.12 -12.18 -5.24
C LEU A 57 9.76 -12.11 -6.60
N GLY A 58 10.11 -10.93 -7.00
CA GLY A 58 10.46 -10.64 -8.35
C GLY A 58 11.68 -11.30 -8.87
N ASP A 59 12.62 -11.56 -8.00
CA ASP A 59 13.80 -12.24 -8.45
C ASP A 59 13.45 -13.51 -9.16
N LYS A 60 12.41 -14.15 -8.70
CA LYS A 60 11.95 -15.33 -9.36
C LYS A 60 11.07 -15.00 -10.49
N GLN A 61 10.31 -13.93 -10.32
CA GLN A 61 9.35 -13.57 -11.30
C GLN A 61 9.92 -13.12 -12.58
N GLU A 62 11.05 -12.53 -12.53
CA GLU A 62 11.67 -12.10 -13.74
C GLU A 62 11.79 -13.20 -14.72
N GLN A 63 11.96 -14.39 -14.22
CA GLN A 63 12.06 -15.52 -15.11
C GLN A 63 10.71 -16.02 -15.47
N ASP A 64 9.83 -15.96 -14.53
CA ASP A 64 8.49 -16.44 -14.75
C ASP A 64 7.76 -15.63 -15.74
N ASP A 65 8.06 -14.38 -15.82
CA ASP A 65 7.42 -13.52 -16.77
C ASP A 65 7.39 -14.12 -18.13
N LYS A 66 8.43 -14.71 -18.50
CA LYS A 66 8.53 -15.27 -19.80
C LYS A 66 7.62 -16.43 -19.95
N LEU A 67 7.39 -17.10 -18.87
CA LEU A 67 6.61 -18.31 -18.95
C LEU A 67 5.16 -18.05 -18.81
N THR A 68 4.87 -17.22 -17.86
CA THR A 68 3.50 -17.07 -17.47
C THR A 68 2.71 -16.28 -18.41
N PHE A 69 3.31 -15.33 -18.93
CA PHE A 69 2.59 -14.41 -19.77
C PHE A 69 3.21 -14.36 -21.14
#